data_180311f5bbeed0315d1478d70da89a35
#
_entry.id   180311f5bbeed0315d1478d70da89a35
#
_cell.length_a   1.000
_cell.length_b   1.000
_cell.length_c   1.000
_cell.angle_alpha   90.00
_cell.angle_beta   90.00
_cell.angle_gamma   90.00
#
_symmetry.space_group_name_H-M   'P 1'
#
loop_
_entity.id
_entity.type
_entity.pdbx_description
1 polymer ?
#
loop_
_entity_poly.entity_id
_entity_poly.type
_entity_poly.pdbx_seq_one_letter_code
_entity_poly.pdbx_strand_id
1 'polypeptide(L)'
;TIFWRNVRKLVQFLADNEEEFVKTETKIRDRKEKIRMPDKTPEERFKQFDAIPIYERALEKYVNPFTPNWQVRYYKTLFDLDIDETRKKQICTNYLEGLEWTMKYYTTGCADWRWRYNHNYPPLLCDLIHYIPYFDTTFVESVKPNPVNELVQLCYVLPKQSLRFLPESLYESLMKNHSNWYSSDCTFVWAYCKYFWESHVMLPDIDICELEEFVESITEKK
;
A
#
# COMPACT_ATOMS: atom_id res chain seq x y z
N THR A 1 19.98 -12.59 8.36
CA THR A 1 20.59 -11.96 7.17
C THR A 1 19.86 -12.48 5.94
N ILE A 2 19.56 -11.57 4.99
CA ILE A 2 19.00 -11.92 3.68
C ILE A 2 20.14 -12.22 2.72
N PHE A 3 20.10 -13.37 2.08
CA PHE A 3 21.04 -13.72 1.01
C PHE A 3 20.53 -13.13 -0.32
N TRP A 4 20.81 -11.86 -0.56
CA TRP A 4 20.31 -11.12 -1.73
C TRP A 4 20.62 -11.78 -3.06
N ARG A 5 21.76 -12.45 -3.17
CA ARG A 5 22.10 -13.25 -4.36
C ARG A 5 21.08 -14.36 -4.65
N ASN A 6 20.49 -14.98 -3.62
CA ASN A 6 19.48 -16.01 -3.79
C ASN A 6 18.10 -15.40 -4.06
N VAL A 7 17.77 -14.29 -3.40
CA VAL A 7 16.56 -13.51 -3.70
C VAL A 7 16.57 -13.07 -5.16
N ARG A 8 17.72 -12.58 -5.65
CA ARG A 8 17.89 -12.19 -7.05
C ARG A 8 17.61 -13.35 -8.02
N LYS A 9 18.08 -14.56 -7.74
CA LYS A 9 17.81 -15.74 -8.58
C LYS A 9 16.32 -16.07 -8.64
N LEU A 10 15.63 -16.01 -7.48
CA LEU A 10 14.19 -16.23 -7.41
C LEU A 10 13.43 -15.16 -8.20
N VAL A 11 13.74 -13.88 -7.96
CA VAL A 11 13.08 -12.77 -8.64
C VAL A 11 13.35 -12.80 -10.14
N GLN A 12 14.57 -13.18 -10.57
CA GLN A 12 14.87 -13.34 -12.01
C GLN A 12 13.96 -14.39 -12.66
N PHE A 13 13.84 -15.56 -12.03
CA PHE A 13 12.94 -16.61 -12.53
C PHE A 13 11.49 -16.16 -12.65
N LEU A 14 11.00 -15.38 -11.68
CA LEU A 14 9.66 -14.85 -11.71
C LEU A 14 9.51 -13.71 -12.75
N ALA A 15 10.49 -12.82 -12.84
CA ALA A 15 10.50 -11.69 -13.77
C ALA A 15 10.52 -12.15 -15.24
N ASP A 16 11.27 -13.21 -15.55
CA ASP A 16 11.34 -13.78 -16.91
C ASP A 16 9.96 -14.26 -17.41
N ASN A 17 9.03 -14.54 -16.49
CA ASN A 17 7.68 -15.03 -16.81
C ASN A 17 6.57 -14.02 -16.41
N GLU A 18 6.90 -12.88 -15.86
CA GLU A 18 5.93 -11.92 -15.28
C GLU A 18 4.85 -11.51 -16.27
N GLU A 19 5.23 -11.15 -17.50
CA GLU A 19 4.27 -10.71 -18.50
C GLU A 19 3.27 -11.81 -18.86
N GLU A 20 3.72 -13.05 -18.99
CA GLU A 20 2.84 -14.19 -19.29
C GLU A 20 1.93 -14.53 -18.10
N PHE A 21 2.42 -14.35 -16.86
CA PHE A 21 1.60 -14.52 -15.67
C PHE A 21 0.51 -13.43 -15.59
N VAL A 22 0.86 -12.18 -15.84
CA VAL A 22 -0.11 -11.07 -15.85
C VAL A 22 -1.15 -11.26 -16.94
N LYS A 23 -0.76 -11.66 -18.15
CA LYS A 23 -1.67 -11.98 -19.27
C LYS A 23 -2.60 -13.15 -18.92
N THR A 24 -2.07 -14.18 -18.30
CA THR A 24 -2.83 -15.36 -17.90
C THR A 24 -3.85 -15.01 -16.82
N GLU A 25 -3.44 -14.27 -15.78
CA GLU A 25 -4.35 -13.81 -14.73
C GLU A 25 -5.44 -12.88 -15.30
N THR A 26 -5.09 -12.00 -16.23
CA THR A 26 -6.07 -11.14 -16.89
C THR A 26 -7.13 -11.97 -17.63
N LYS A 27 -6.73 -13.01 -18.37
CA LYS A 27 -7.70 -13.92 -19.04
C LYS A 27 -8.61 -14.65 -18.03
N ILE A 28 -8.06 -15.06 -16.88
CA ILE A 28 -8.83 -15.70 -15.81
C ILE A 28 -9.86 -14.72 -15.24
N ARG A 29 -9.45 -13.48 -14.97
CA ARG A 29 -10.32 -12.41 -14.46
C ARG A 29 -11.41 -12.04 -15.48
N ASP A 30 -11.09 -11.96 -16.76
CA ASP A 30 -12.07 -11.71 -17.84
C ASP A 30 -13.15 -12.80 -17.93
N ARG A 31 -12.81 -14.04 -17.58
CA ARG A 31 -13.81 -15.13 -17.48
C ARG A 31 -14.66 -14.99 -16.24
N LYS A 32 -14.05 -14.66 -15.09
CA LYS A 32 -14.78 -14.50 -13.81
C LYS A 32 -15.76 -13.33 -13.87
N GLU A 33 -15.39 -12.22 -14.49
CA GLU A 33 -16.25 -11.04 -14.68
C GLU A 33 -17.58 -11.39 -15.39
N LYS A 34 -17.59 -12.43 -16.22
CA LYS A 34 -18.79 -12.87 -16.94
C LYS A 34 -19.73 -13.74 -16.12
N ILE A 35 -19.30 -14.22 -14.95
CA ILE A 35 -20.08 -15.11 -14.10
C ILE A 35 -21.02 -14.26 -13.24
N ARG A 36 -22.33 -14.42 -13.43
CA ARG A 36 -23.32 -13.73 -12.61
C ARG A 36 -23.39 -14.39 -11.23
N MET A 37 -23.22 -13.59 -10.18
CA MET A 37 -23.45 -14.03 -8.81
C MET A 37 -24.92 -13.90 -8.43
N PRO A 38 -25.46 -14.82 -7.60
CA PRO A 38 -26.80 -14.68 -7.04
C PRO A 38 -26.86 -13.50 -6.06
N ASP A 39 -28.04 -12.88 -5.94
CA ASP A 39 -28.28 -11.67 -5.17
C ASP A 39 -29.58 -11.70 -4.35
N LYS A 40 -30.16 -12.90 -4.15
CA LYS A 40 -31.49 -13.08 -3.54
C LYS A 40 -31.45 -12.95 -2.02
N THR A 41 -30.41 -13.54 -1.38
CA THR A 41 -30.29 -13.51 0.09
C THR A 41 -29.33 -12.38 0.55
N PRO A 42 -29.41 -11.95 1.83
CA PRO A 42 -28.46 -10.98 2.38
C PRO A 42 -26.99 -11.43 2.24
N GLU A 43 -26.71 -12.71 2.46
CA GLU A 43 -25.38 -13.30 2.35
C GLU A 43 -24.88 -13.31 0.90
N GLU A 44 -25.76 -13.55 -0.06
CA GLU A 44 -25.42 -13.48 -1.48
C GLU A 44 -25.11 -12.04 -1.90
N ARG A 45 -25.92 -11.07 -1.45
CA ARG A 45 -25.63 -9.63 -1.70
C ARG A 45 -24.34 -9.18 -1.06
N PHE A 46 -24.01 -9.65 0.14
CA PHE A 46 -22.72 -9.34 0.78
C PHE A 46 -21.55 -9.91 -0.04
N LYS A 47 -21.65 -11.17 -0.50
CA LYS A 47 -20.64 -11.78 -1.39
C LYS A 47 -20.51 -11.02 -2.71
N GLN A 48 -21.60 -10.53 -3.26
CA GLN A 48 -21.59 -9.72 -4.47
C GLN A 48 -20.91 -8.38 -4.24
N PHE A 49 -21.18 -7.72 -3.11
CA PHE A 49 -20.49 -6.51 -2.69
C PHE A 49 -18.97 -6.75 -2.51
N ASP A 50 -18.60 -7.82 -1.81
CA ASP A 50 -17.20 -8.17 -1.61
C ASP A 50 -16.47 -8.52 -2.92
N ALA A 51 -17.21 -8.93 -3.94
CA ALA A 51 -16.69 -9.27 -5.26
C ALA A 51 -16.63 -8.07 -6.25
N ILE A 52 -16.93 -6.84 -5.83
CA ILE A 52 -16.84 -5.64 -6.70
C ILE A 52 -15.55 -5.59 -7.52
N PRO A 53 -14.34 -5.87 -6.96
CA PRO A 53 -13.10 -5.84 -7.74
C PRO A 53 -13.04 -6.83 -8.91
N ILE A 54 -13.90 -7.85 -8.91
CA ILE A 54 -13.97 -8.82 -10.01
C ILE A 54 -14.77 -8.25 -11.19
N TYR A 55 -15.72 -7.37 -10.95
CA TYR A 55 -16.64 -6.82 -11.95
C TYR A 55 -16.26 -5.43 -12.42
N GLU A 56 -15.74 -4.59 -11.52
CA GLU A 56 -15.37 -3.21 -11.81
C GLU A 56 -13.85 -3.08 -12.01
N ARG A 57 -13.38 -3.42 -13.22
CA ARG A 57 -11.96 -3.56 -13.56
C ARG A 57 -11.46 -2.50 -14.52
N ALA A 58 -11.98 -1.28 -14.45
CA ALA A 58 -11.63 -0.21 -15.40
C ALA A 58 -10.12 0.07 -15.44
N LEU A 59 -9.45 0.16 -14.27
CA LEU A 59 -8.01 0.41 -14.18
C LEU A 59 -7.18 -0.74 -14.76
N GLU A 60 -7.53 -1.99 -14.46
CA GLU A 60 -6.85 -3.16 -15.02
C GLU A 60 -6.98 -3.23 -16.54
N LYS A 61 -8.19 -2.95 -17.05
CA LYS A 61 -8.46 -2.90 -18.49
C LYS A 61 -7.70 -1.76 -19.20
N TYR A 62 -7.45 -0.66 -18.50
CA TYR A 62 -6.60 0.41 -19.01
C TYR A 62 -5.12 -0.01 -19.05
N VAL A 63 -4.61 -0.67 -18.01
CA VAL A 63 -3.23 -1.21 -18.00
C VAL A 63 -3.03 -2.17 -19.16
N ASN A 64 -3.93 -3.09 -19.40
CA ASN A 64 -4.02 -4.02 -20.53
C ASN A 64 -2.67 -4.63 -20.98
N PRO A 65 -2.28 -5.80 -20.41
CA PRO A 65 -0.97 -6.41 -20.70
C PRO A 65 -0.83 -6.97 -22.12
N PHE A 66 -1.90 -6.94 -22.94
CA PHE A 66 -1.88 -7.39 -24.33
C PHE A 66 -1.49 -6.29 -25.32
N THR A 67 -1.28 -5.06 -24.85
CA THR A 67 -0.89 -3.92 -25.69
C THR A 67 0.50 -3.41 -25.30
N PRO A 68 1.31 -2.88 -26.24
CA PRO A 68 2.63 -2.33 -25.95
C PRO A 68 2.59 -1.28 -24.85
N ASN A 69 3.69 -1.16 -24.10
CA ASN A 69 3.87 -0.16 -23.03
C ASN A 69 2.88 -0.32 -21.85
N TRP A 70 2.37 -1.52 -21.60
CA TRP A 70 1.49 -1.78 -20.46
C TRP A 70 2.19 -1.49 -19.11
N GLN A 71 3.50 -1.68 -19.03
CA GLN A 71 4.30 -1.37 -17.84
C GLN A 71 4.23 0.13 -17.49
N VAL A 72 4.31 1.00 -18.50
CA VAL A 72 4.17 2.46 -18.27
C VAL A 72 2.78 2.79 -17.74
N ARG A 73 1.74 2.16 -18.32
CA ARG A 73 0.36 2.34 -17.83
C ARG A 73 0.16 1.77 -16.44
N TYR A 74 0.85 0.68 -16.08
CA TYR A 74 0.84 0.11 -14.74
C TYR A 74 1.28 1.16 -13.72
N TYR A 75 2.46 1.76 -13.90
CA TYR A 75 2.97 2.79 -12.99
C TYR A 75 2.10 4.05 -13.00
N LYS A 76 1.68 4.51 -14.18
CA LYS A 76 0.82 5.69 -14.28
C LYS A 76 -0.48 5.52 -13.52
N THR A 77 -1.10 4.36 -13.61
CA THR A 77 -2.42 4.09 -13.02
C THR A 77 -2.34 3.77 -11.53
N LEU A 78 -1.34 2.98 -11.10
CA LEU A 78 -1.31 2.44 -9.74
C LEU A 78 -0.42 3.24 -8.79
N PHE A 79 0.51 4.03 -9.33
CA PHE A 79 1.40 4.89 -8.56
C PHE A 79 1.14 6.37 -8.79
N ASP A 80 0.28 6.70 -9.77
CA ASP A 80 0.03 8.07 -10.26
C ASP A 80 1.33 8.80 -10.65
N LEU A 81 2.24 8.08 -11.31
CA LEU A 81 3.56 8.57 -11.69
C LEU A 81 3.83 8.36 -13.17
N ASP A 82 4.46 9.34 -13.80
CA ASP A 82 5.13 9.15 -15.06
C ASP A 82 6.51 8.54 -14.76
N ILE A 83 6.64 7.24 -15.08
CA ILE A 83 7.80 6.45 -14.63
C ILE A 83 9.07 6.80 -15.42
N ASP A 84 10.16 6.96 -14.70
CA ASP A 84 11.52 7.08 -15.21
C ASP A 84 12.48 6.21 -14.36
N GLU A 85 13.73 6.12 -14.75
CA GLU A 85 14.71 5.27 -14.07
C GLU A 85 14.98 5.69 -12.61
N THR A 86 14.91 6.99 -12.30
CA THR A 86 15.08 7.50 -10.94
C THR A 86 13.93 7.04 -10.04
N ARG A 87 12.69 7.19 -10.51
CA ARG A 87 11.49 6.76 -9.79
C ARG A 87 11.43 5.24 -9.65
N LYS A 88 11.79 4.48 -10.69
CA LYS A 88 11.92 3.02 -10.59
C LYS A 88 12.88 2.62 -9.49
N LYS A 89 14.07 3.25 -9.47
CA LYS A 89 15.07 2.99 -8.42
C LYS A 89 14.50 3.27 -7.03
N GLN A 90 13.83 4.41 -6.83
CA GLN A 90 13.23 4.78 -5.55
C GLN A 90 12.20 3.76 -5.10
N ILE A 91 11.24 3.41 -5.97
CA ILE A 91 10.17 2.44 -5.67
C ILE A 91 10.77 1.06 -5.36
N CYS A 92 11.69 0.57 -6.21
CA CYS A 92 12.31 -0.73 -6.04
C CYS A 92 13.17 -0.79 -4.76
N THR A 93 13.93 0.26 -4.45
CA THR A 93 14.72 0.33 -3.22
C THR A 93 13.82 0.29 -2.00
N ASN A 94 12.76 1.11 -1.96
CA ASN A 94 11.82 1.12 -0.85
C ASN A 94 11.09 -0.24 -0.68
N TYR A 95 10.85 -0.96 -1.79
CA TYR A 95 10.30 -2.32 -1.71
C TYR A 95 11.31 -3.32 -1.12
N LEU A 96 12.60 -3.24 -1.50
CA LEU A 96 13.67 -4.08 -0.94
C LEU A 96 13.92 -3.79 0.55
N GLU A 97 13.86 -2.53 0.94
CA GLU A 97 13.84 -2.12 2.36
C GLU A 97 12.70 -2.84 3.11
N GLY A 98 11.50 -2.88 2.51
CA GLY A 98 10.35 -3.55 3.10
C GLY A 98 10.54 -5.05 3.29
N LEU A 99 11.16 -5.71 2.34
CA LEU A 99 11.50 -7.13 2.48
C LEU A 99 12.48 -7.37 3.63
N GLU A 100 13.50 -6.50 3.75
CA GLU A 100 14.47 -6.60 4.84
C GLU A 100 13.86 -6.22 6.19
N TRP A 101 13.07 -5.15 6.25
CA TRP A 101 12.35 -4.74 7.45
C TRP A 101 11.46 -5.87 7.97
N THR A 102 10.68 -6.50 7.08
CA THR A 102 9.80 -7.61 7.43
C THR A 102 10.60 -8.81 7.96
N MET A 103 11.71 -9.17 7.31
CA MET A 103 12.57 -10.26 7.78
C MET A 103 13.15 -9.95 9.17
N LYS A 104 13.64 -8.73 9.40
CA LYS A 104 14.16 -8.31 10.71
C LYS A 104 13.08 -8.34 11.77
N TYR A 105 11.89 -7.83 11.46
CA TYR A 105 10.75 -7.82 12.39
C TYR A 105 10.45 -9.23 12.94
N TYR A 106 10.43 -10.24 12.07
CA TYR A 106 10.15 -11.62 12.50
C TYR A 106 11.34 -12.34 13.12
N THR A 107 12.57 -11.92 12.89
CA THR A 107 13.75 -12.65 13.36
C THR A 107 14.49 -12.00 14.51
N THR A 108 14.51 -10.68 14.58
CA THR A 108 15.30 -9.90 15.56
C THR A 108 14.52 -8.80 16.24
N GLY A 109 13.30 -8.52 15.79
CA GLY A 109 12.44 -7.42 16.25
C GLY A 109 12.41 -6.24 15.29
N CYS A 110 11.59 -5.23 15.61
CA CYS A 110 11.41 -4.06 14.76
C CYS A 110 12.72 -3.27 14.61
N ALA A 111 13.22 -3.17 13.40
CA ALA A 111 14.45 -2.44 13.10
C ALA A 111 14.25 -0.92 13.14
N ASP A 112 13.12 -0.45 12.62
CA ASP A 112 12.73 0.95 12.58
C ASP A 112 11.21 1.07 12.72
N TRP A 113 10.75 1.75 13.77
CA TRP A 113 9.32 1.97 14.05
C TRP A 113 8.68 3.03 13.15
N ARG A 114 9.48 3.80 12.39
CA ARG A 114 9.03 4.87 11.49
C ARG A 114 9.09 4.46 10.02
N TRP A 115 9.67 3.30 9.72
CA TRP A 115 9.74 2.82 8.34
C TRP A 115 8.35 2.46 7.82
N ARG A 116 8.06 2.85 6.58
CA ARG A 116 6.86 2.44 5.84
C ARG A 116 7.18 2.22 4.36
N TYR A 117 6.45 1.35 3.71
CA TYR A 117 6.39 1.31 2.26
C TYR A 117 5.52 2.46 1.76
N ASN A 118 6.03 3.27 0.84
CA ASN A 118 5.39 4.53 0.44
C ASN A 118 4.35 4.39 -0.66
N HIS A 119 4.04 3.18 -1.12
CA HIS A 119 3.13 2.91 -2.23
C HIS A 119 2.11 1.85 -1.87
N ASN A 120 0.99 1.81 -2.62
CA ASN A 120 -0.05 0.80 -2.43
C ASN A 120 0.22 -0.50 -3.22
N TYR A 121 1.05 -0.42 -4.26
CA TYR A 121 1.32 -1.54 -5.16
C TYR A 121 2.82 -1.86 -5.21
N PRO A 122 3.19 -3.12 -5.48
CA PRO A 122 4.60 -3.50 -5.66
C PRO A 122 5.14 -3.01 -7.00
N PRO A 123 6.46 -2.80 -7.13
CA PRO A 123 7.07 -2.61 -8.45
C PRO A 123 6.93 -3.88 -9.29
N LEU A 124 7.00 -3.74 -10.60
CA LEU A 124 7.11 -4.89 -11.48
C LEU A 124 8.43 -5.63 -11.21
N LEU A 125 8.39 -6.96 -11.28
CA LEU A 125 9.56 -7.79 -11.00
C LEU A 125 10.67 -7.60 -12.04
N CYS A 126 10.27 -7.33 -13.29
CA CYS A 126 11.21 -7.00 -14.37
C CYS A 126 11.99 -5.71 -14.10
N ASP A 127 11.44 -4.75 -13.33
CA ASP A 127 12.16 -3.59 -12.87
C ASP A 127 12.92 -3.87 -11.57
N LEU A 128 12.30 -4.54 -10.61
CA LEU A 128 12.89 -4.86 -9.30
C LEU A 128 14.22 -5.61 -9.41
N ILE A 129 14.34 -6.54 -10.36
CA ILE A 129 15.53 -7.36 -10.55
C ILE A 129 16.80 -6.53 -10.79
N HIS A 130 16.67 -5.35 -11.38
CA HIS A 130 17.81 -4.48 -11.68
C HIS A 130 18.43 -3.85 -10.43
N TYR A 131 17.68 -3.76 -9.33
CA TYR A 131 18.08 -3.10 -8.08
C TYR A 131 18.42 -4.08 -6.95
N ILE A 132 18.19 -5.39 -7.14
CA ILE A 132 18.61 -6.39 -6.15
C ILE A 132 20.14 -6.58 -6.22
N PRO A 133 20.88 -6.39 -5.10
CA PRO A 133 22.33 -6.48 -5.10
C PRO A 133 22.83 -7.91 -5.32
N TYR A 134 24.06 -8.04 -5.82
CA TYR A 134 24.79 -9.29 -5.98
C TYR A 134 25.60 -9.68 -4.73
N PHE A 135 25.74 -8.78 -3.79
CA PHE A 135 26.55 -8.89 -2.58
C PHE A 135 25.69 -8.62 -1.34
N ASP A 136 26.24 -8.91 -0.19
CA ASP A 136 25.56 -8.64 1.08
C ASP A 136 25.44 -7.14 1.27
N THR A 137 24.21 -6.70 1.47
CA THR A 137 23.83 -5.29 1.63
C THR A 137 22.78 -5.19 2.72
N THR A 138 22.86 -4.13 3.52
CA THR A 138 21.83 -3.76 4.48
C THR A 138 21.08 -2.56 3.93
N PHE A 139 19.78 -2.69 3.76
CA PHE A 139 18.89 -1.59 3.31
C PHE A 139 18.30 -0.83 4.49
N VAL A 140 18.03 -1.52 5.60
CA VAL A 140 17.39 -0.94 6.79
C VAL A 140 18.32 -1.08 7.97
N GLU A 141 18.88 0.02 8.43
CA GLU A 141 19.65 0.07 9.67
C GLU A 141 18.72 -0.08 10.88
N SER A 142 19.20 -0.75 11.94
CA SER A 142 18.48 -0.80 13.19
C SER A 142 18.71 0.48 13.96
N VAL A 143 17.64 1.25 14.19
CA VAL A 143 17.68 2.50 14.91
C VAL A 143 17.16 2.33 16.34
N LYS A 144 17.47 3.30 17.22
CA LYS A 144 16.92 3.33 18.59
C LYS A 144 15.38 3.30 18.50
N PRO A 145 14.71 2.45 19.31
CA PRO A 145 13.26 2.40 19.32
C PRO A 145 12.63 3.79 19.54
N ASN A 146 11.80 4.19 18.62
CA ASN A 146 11.08 5.46 18.66
C ASN A 146 9.64 5.25 18.14
N PRO A 147 8.80 4.46 18.86
CA PRO A 147 7.42 4.23 18.47
C PRO A 147 6.62 5.54 18.55
N VAL A 148 5.61 5.65 17.69
CA VAL A 148 4.66 6.74 17.73
C VAL A 148 3.82 6.61 19.02
N ASN A 149 3.59 7.72 19.72
CA ASN A 149 2.76 7.77 20.92
C ASN A 149 1.33 7.26 20.63
N GLU A 150 0.70 6.59 21.59
CA GLU A 150 -0.61 5.97 21.45
C GLU A 150 -1.73 6.96 21.08
N LEU A 151 -1.73 8.18 21.63
CA LEU A 151 -2.71 9.21 21.26
C LEU A 151 -2.51 9.69 19.81
N VAL A 152 -1.26 9.83 19.39
CA VAL A 152 -0.94 10.18 18.00
C VAL A 152 -1.39 9.07 17.05
N GLN A 153 -1.13 7.80 17.40
CA GLN A 153 -1.61 6.66 16.61
C GLN A 153 -3.13 6.67 16.49
N LEU A 154 -3.86 6.92 17.59
CA LEU A 154 -5.32 7.00 17.55
C LEU A 154 -5.80 8.17 16.68
N CYS A 155 -5.17 9.34 16.77
CA CYS A 155 -5.47 10.45 15.87
C CYS A 155 -5.24 10.12 14.40
N TYR A 156 -4.21 9.32 14.09
CA TYR A 156 -3.88 8.93 12.73
C TYR A 156 -4.83 7.88 12.14
N VAL A 157 -5.25 6.87 12.92
CA VAL A 157 -5.97 5.70 12.40
C VAL A 157 -7.49 5.79 12.55
N LEU A 158 -8.01 6.61 13.45
CA LEU A 158 -9.44 6.69 13.68
C LEU A 158 -10.15 7.39 12.52
N PRO A 159 -11.26 6.83 12.02
CA PRO A 159 -12.11 7.53 11.06
C PRO A 159 -12.73 8.77 11.72
N LYS A 160 -13.05 9.78 10.92
CA LYS A 160 -13.57 11.09 11.38
C LYS A 160 -14.67 10.97 12.45
N GLN A 161 -15.62 10.05 12.24
CA GLN A 161 -16.75 9.86 13.17
C GLN A 161 -16.32 9.29 14.52
N SER A 162 -15.18 8.61 14.60
CA SER A 162 -14.65 7.98 15.81
C SER A 162 -13.67 8.88 16.57
N LEU A 163 -13.24 10.01 16.00
CA LEU A 163 -12.36 10.96 16.68
C LEU A 163 -12.97 11.51 17.97
N ARG A 164 -14.30 11.49 18.13
CA ARG A 164 -15.02 11.85 19.35
C ARG A 164 -14.66 10.96 20.57
N PHE A 165 -13.99 9.83 20.36
CA PHE A 165 -13.49 8.97 21.44
C PHE A 165 -12.14 9.43 22.01
N LEU A 166 -11.48 10.38 21.34
CA LEU A 166 -10.29 11.04 21.88
C LEU A 166 -10.65 11.93 23.08
N PRO A 167 -9.67 12.32 23.92
CA PRO A 167 -9.87 13.33 24.93
C PRO A 167 -10.49 14.60 24.31
N GLU A 168 -11.52 15.18 24.96
CA GLU A 168 -12.34 16.27 24.43
C GLU A 168 -11.51 17.44 23.92
N SER A 169 -10.53 17.90 24.71
CA SER A 169 -9.64 19.00 24.35
C SER A 169 -8.82 18.73 23.08
N LEU A 170 -8.41 17.48 22.87
CA LEU A 170 -7.66 17.05 21.69
C LEU A 170 -8.59 16.99 20.48
N TYR A 171 -9.77 16.37 20.62
CA TYR A 171 -10.79 16.31 19.57
C TYR A 171 -11.19 17.71 19.07
N GLU A 172 -11.54 18.63 19.99
CA GLU A 172 -11.92 19.99 19.63
C GLU A 172 -10.79 20.73 18.90
N SER A 173 -9.56 20.59 19.40
CA SER A 173 -8.39 21.22 18.79
C SER A 173 -8.10 20.68 17.40
N LEU A 174 -8.19 19.35 17.19
CA LEU A 174 -8.04 18.72 15.87
C LEU A 174 -9.11 19.22 14.89
N MET A 175 -10.37 19.23 15.29
CA MET A 175 -11.46 19.66 14.42
C MET A 175 -11.40 21.14 14.08
N LYS A 176 -10.87 21.97 14.98
CA LYS A 176 -10.70 23.41 14.76
C LYS A 176 -9.54 23.72 13.82
N ASN A 177 -8.40 23.03 13.96
CA ASN A 177 -7.16 23.43 13.28
C ASN A 177 -6.85 22.54 12.07
N HIS A 178 -7.25 21.25 12.09
CA HIS A 178 -6.85 20.23 11.13
C HIS A 178 -8.04 19.38 10.64
N SER A 179 -9.23 19.95 10.54
CA SER A 179 -10.41 19.23 10.03
C SER A 179 -10.26 18.71 8.61
N ASN A 180 -9.35 19.29 7.82
CA ASN A 180 -9.00 18.88 6.47
C ASN A 180 -8.21 17.57 6.42
N TRP A 181 -7.56 17.14 7.51
CA TRP A 181 -6.90 15.83 7.60
C TRP A 181 -7.91 14.68 7.60
N TYR A 182 -9.17 14.96 7.94
CA TYR A 182 -10.20 13.93 8.11
C TYR A 182 -11.35 14.15 7.14
N SER A 183 -11.51 13.23 6.22
CA SER A 183 -12.64 13.21 5.29
C SER A 183 -13.71 12.21 5.75
N SER A 184 -14.98 12.56 5.52
CA SER A 184 -16.09 11.61 5.62
C SER A 184 -16.26 10.81 4.33
N ASP A 185 -15.77 11.37 3.23
CA ASP A 185 -15.83 10.77 1.90
C ASP A 185 -14.45 10.24 1.55
N CYS A 186 -14.40 9.03 1.02
CA CYS A 186 -13.18 8.39 0.56
C CYS A 186 -13.40 7.71 -0.79
N THR A 187 -12.33 7.60 -1.54
CA THR A 187 -12.29 6.83 -2.78
C THR A 187 -11.55 5.52 -2.51
N PHE A 188 -12.02 4.45 -3.17
CA PHE A 188 -11.37 3.14 -3.08
C PHE A 188 -10.70 2.81 -4.41
N VAL A 189 -9.48 2.28 -4.32
CA VAL A 189 -8.75 1.74 -5.47
C VAL A 189 -8.56 0.24 -5.24
N TRP A 190 -9.08 -0.59 -6.15
CA TRP A 190 -9.10 -2.04 -6.02
C TRP A 190 -8.53 -2.80 -7.23
N ALA A 191 -7.75 -2.12 -8.06
CA ALA A 191 -7.10 -2.80 -9.17
C ALA A 191 -6.27 -4.01 -8.68
N TYR A 192 -6.43 -5.13 -9.34
CA TYR A 192 -5.82 -6.42 -9.00
C TYR A 192 -6.23 -7.04 -7.65
N CYS A 193 -7.09 -6.40 -6.87
CA CYS A 193 -7.70 -6.99 -5.68
C CYS A 193 -8.69 -8.10 -6.07
N LYS A 194 -8.84 -9.08 -5.20
CA LYS A 194 -9.82 -10.16 -5.36
C LYS A 194 -11.12 -9.86 -4.63
N TYR A 195 -11.01 -9.23 -3.47
CA TYR A 195 -12.11 -8.89 -2.59
C TYR A 195 -12.10 -7.39 -2.27
N PHE A 196 -13.28 -6.83 -1.97
CA PHE A 196 -13.41 -5.41 -1.66
C PHE A 196 -12.61 -4.98 -0.42
N TRP A 197 -12.50 -5.84 0.59
CA TRP A 197 -11.72 -5.56 1.80
C TRP A 197 -10.19 -5.44 1.55
N GLU A 198 -9.69 -5.87 0.39
CA GLU A 198 -8.30 -5.67 -0.04
C GLU A 198 -8.07 -4.29 -0.66
N SER A 199 -9.13 -3.49 -0.86
CA SER A 199 -9.06 -2.19 -1.53
C SER A 199 -8.21 -1.20 -0.76
N HIS A 200 -7.50 -0.34 -1.49
CA HIS A 200 -6.76 0.78 -0.93
C HIS A 200 -7.69 1.98 -0.77
N VAL A 201 -7.82 2.47 0.46
CA VAL A 201 -8.62 3.65 0.77
C VAL A 201 -7.77 4.88 0.54
N MET A 202 -8.25 5.79 -0.32
CA MET A 202 -7.60 7.07 -0.58
C MET A 202 -8.15 8.11 0.40
N LEU A 203 -7.35 8.43 1.39
CA LEU A 203 -7.63 9.45 2.42
C LEU A 203 -6.64 10.62 2.27
N PRO A 204 -6.95 11.79 2.87
CA PRO A 204 -5.97 12.86 2.98
C PRO A 204 -4.68 12.34 3.64
N ASP A 205 -3.53 12.74 3.12
CA ASP A 205 -2.24 12.41 3.74
C ASP A 205 -2.04 13.27 4.99
N ILE A 206 -1.60 12.63 6.07
CA ILE A 206 -1.31 13.28 7.35
C ILE A 206 0.18 13.06 7.62
N ASP A 207 0.94 14.14 7.70
CA ASP A 207 2.33 14.06 8.14
C ASP A 207 2.37 13.66 9.61
N ILE A 208 3.04 12.53 9.90
CA ILE A 208 3.08 11.98 11.25
C ILE A 208 3.88 12.86 12.22
N CYS A 209 4.90 13.56 11.72
CA CYS A 209 5.71 14.45 12.55
C CYS A 209 4.90 15.70 12.93
N GLU A 210 4.20 16.29 11.96
CA GLU A 210 3.30 17.43 12.20
C GLU A 210 2.19 17.04 13.20
N LEU A 211 1.63 15.84 13.06
CA LEU A 211 0.62 15.35 13.99
C LEU A 211 1.18 15.13 15.41
N GLU A 212 2.41 14.60 15.53
CA GLU A 212 3.08 14.43 16.82
C GLU A 212 3.27 15.78 17.53
N GLU A 213 3.89 16.74 16.84
CA GLU A 213 4.11 18.09 17.38
C GLU A 213 2.78 18.74 17.82
N PHE A 214 1.73 18.57 17.02
CA PHE A 214 0.41 19.09 17.36
C PHE A 214 -0.15 18.44 18.63
N VAL A 215 -0.15 17.11 18.72
CA VAL A 215 -0.68 16.37 19.88
C VAL A 215 0.10 16.71 21.15
N GLU A 216 1.44 16.78 21.08
CA GLU A 216 2.31 17.17 22.19
C GLU A 216 1.95 18.58 22.69
N SER A 217 1.77 19.53 21.78
CA SER A 217 1.41 20.92 22.12
C SER A 217 0.09 21.05 22.92
N ILE A 218 -0.81 20.09 22.77
CA ILE A 218 -2.11 20.06 23.47
C ILE A 218 -2.00 19.30 24.79
N THR A 219 -1.19 18.23 24.84
CA THR A 219 -1.05 17.38 26.03
C THR A 219 -0.13 17.97 27.11
N GLU A 220 0.91 18.72 26.71
CA GLU A 220 1.84 19.38 27.66
C GLU A 220 1.24 20.62 28.34
N LYS A 221 0.15 21.16 27.82
CA LYS A 221 -0.55 22.32 28.43
C LYS A 221 -1.46 21.96 29.61
N LYS A 222 -1.43 20.70 30.05
CA LYS A 222 -2.14 20.22 31.23
C LYS A 222 -1.16 20.08 32.41
#